data_07cb4e7631021c7ae95b45c656ce0af7
#
_entry.id   07cb4e7631021c7ae95b45c656ce0af7
#
_cell.length_a   1.000
_cell.length_b   1.000
_cell.length_c   1.000
_cell.angle_alpha   90.00
_cell.angle_beta   90.00
_cell.angle_gamma   90.00
#
_symmetry.space_group_name_H-M   'P 1'
#
loop_
_entity.id
_entity.type
_entity.pdbx_description
1 polymer ?
#
loop_
_entity_poly.entity_id
_entity_poly.type
_entity_poly.pdbx_seq_one_letter_code
_entity_poly.pdbx_strand_id
1 'polypeptide(L)'
;MPVHHRLMAENPEYARARVEIENMAFAYETGAATTDREGPTRIPVVVHVVFNTASQNISDAQITSQIDVLNKDYRAQNTDIGQVPPVWKPRVADSRVEFELATKDPDGQPTDGITRTQTQTKKFNTQTDDVKSASTGGHDAWPADKYLNIWVCPQIFDPQDPTNEILGYAQFPGGPAETDGVVIGHRFFGTTGTAAAPFNLGRTATHEVGHWLNLRHIWGDDDGGCSGSDLVADTPNAGGPNFGTPTFPSVTCMNGPDGDMFVNYMDYTDDKGMVMFTRGQVDRMAATLDSFRSSFNGSGP
;
A
#
# COMPACT_ATOMS: atom_id res chain seq x y z
N MET A 1 1.07 -8.46 -5.51
CA MET A 1 1.07 -9.90 -5.14
C MET A 1 2.30 -10.71 -5.55
N PRO A 2 3.10 -10.44 -6.62
CA PRO A 2 4.25 -11.27 -7.02
C PRO A 2 5.27 -11.51 -5.90
N VAL A 3 5.66 -10.47 -5.15
CA VAL A 3 6.60 -10.56 -4.01
C VAL A 3 6.05 -11.49 -2.90
N HIS A 4 4.75 -11.37 -2.58
CA HIS A 4 4.11 -12.23 -1.58
C HIS A 4 4.17 -13.71 -1.98
N HIS A 5 3.81 -14.05 -3.22
CA HIS A 5 3.83 -15.43 -3.70
C HIS A 5 5.25 -16.00 -3.72
N ARG A 6 6.24 -15.20 -4.16
CA ARG A 6 7.66 -15.60 -4.12
C ARG A 6 8.11 -15.89 -2.69
N LEU A 7 7.88 -14.97 -1.76
CA LEU A 7 8.28 -15.14 -0.36
C LEU A 7 7.56 -16.32 0.32
N MET A 8 6.28 -16.56 0.01
CA MET A 8 5.56 -17.74 0.50
C MET A 8 6.19 -19.06 0.04
N ALA A 9 6.70 -19.10 -1.21
CA ALA A 9 7.31 -20.29 -1.78
C ALA A 9 8.76 -20.52 -1.31
N GLU A 10 9.53 -19.44 -1.11
CA GLU A 10 10.99 -19.49 -0.93
C GLU A 10 11.44 -19.25 0.52
N ASN A 11 10.60 -18.63 1.35
CA ASN A 11 10.95 -18.25 2.72
C ASN A 11 10.02 -18.89 3.77
N PRO A 12 10.42 -20.02 4.42
CA PRO A 12 9.60 -20.70 5.41
C PRO A 12 9.32 -19.86 6.67
N GLU A 13 10.17 -18.89 7.01
CA GLU A 13 9.95 -18.00 8.15
C GLU A 13 8.84 -17.01 7.81
N TYR A 14 8.86 -16.44 6.61
CA TYR A 14 7.77 -15.62 6.12
C TYR A 14 6.45 -16.39 6.11
N ALA A 15 6.43 -17.61 5.58
CA ALA A 15 5.21 -18.42 5.54
C ALA A 15 4.62 -18.66 6.95
N ARG A 16 5.48 -18.91 7.96
CA ARG A 16 5.04 -19.03 9.37
C ARG A 16 4.51 -17.71 9.93
N ALA A 17 5.25 -16.61 9.72
CA ALA A 17 4.83 -15.27 10.15
C ALA A 17 3.46 -14.91 9.55
N ARG A 18 3.21 -15.25 8.27
CA ARG A 18 1.90 -15.01 7.64
C ARG A 18 0.75 -15.71 8.36
N VAL A 19 0.94 -16.95 8.84
CA VAL A 19 -0.09 -17.66 9.61
C VAL A 19 -0.40 -16.94 10.92
N GLU A 20 0.62 -16.47 11.63
CA GLU A 20 0.45 -15.72 12.88
C GLU A 20 -0.25 -14.39 12.66
N ILE A 21 0.12 -13.65 11.60
CA ILE A 21 -0.50 -12.39 11.19
C ILE A 21 -1.99 -12.59 10.88
N GLU A 22 -2.34 -13.64 10.11
CA GLU A 22 -3.73 -13.91 9.77
C GLU A 22 -4.56 -14.34 11.00
N ASN A 23 -3.99 -15.10 11.92
CA ASN A 23 -4.65 -15.45 13.18
C ASN A 23 -4.92 -14.20 14.03
N MET A 24 -3.97 -13.26 14.10
CA MET A 24 -4.16 -12.00 14.81
C MET A 24 -5.25 -11.14 14.15
N ALA A 25 -5.20 -11.01 12.82
CA ALA A 25 -6.21 -10.27 12.07
C ALA A 25 -7.62 -10.85 12.30
N PHE A 26 -7.76 -12.17 12.26
CA PHE A 26 -9.02 -12.86 12.56
C PHE A 26 -9.52 -12.60 14.00
N ALA A 27 -8.62 -12.54 14.98
CA ALA A 27 -9.00 -12.22 16.36
C ALA A 27 -9.58 -10.80 16.48
N TYR A 28 -9.03 -9.83 15.73
CA TYR A 28 -9.58 -8.46 15.67
C TYR A 28 -10.93 -8.42 14.96
N GLU A 29 -11.04 -9.05 13.80
CA GLU A 29 -12.27 -9.11 13.02
C GLU A 29 -13.44 -9.71 13.81
N THR A 30 -13.18 -10.73 14.62
CA THR A 30 -14.19 -11.42 15.44
C THR A 30 -14.44 -10.74 16.79
N GLY A 31 -13.70 -9.68 17.12
CA GLY A 31 -13.77 -8.99 18.40
C GLY A 31 -13.15 -9.77 19.57
N ALA A 32 -12.40 -10.84 19.29
CA ALA A 32 -11.64 -11.60 20.31
C ALA A 32 -10.39 -10.82 20.79
N ALA A 33 -9.92 -9.88 19.99
CA ALA A 33 -8.90 -8.89 20.34
C ALA A 33 -9.33 -7.51 19.87
N THR A 34 -8.84 -6.45 20.53
CA THR A 34 -9.08 -5.04 20.18
C THR A 34 -7.81 -4.24 20.38
N THR A 35 -7.72 -3.10 19.73
CA THR A 35 -6.59 -2.19 19.91
C THR A 35 -6.73 -1.40 21.21
N ASP A 36 -5.64 -1.26 21.95
CA ASP A 36 -5.52 -0.37 23.11
C ASP A 36 -4.90 0.99 22.73
N ARG A 37 -4.67 1.25 21.45
CA ARG A 37 -4.09 2.50 20.97
C ARG A 37 -5.06 3.67 21.17
N GLU A 38 -4.65 4.68 21.93
CA GLU A 38 -5.51 5.83 22.27
C GLU A 38 -5.52 6.93 21.20
N GLY A 39 -4.48 7.08 20.40
CA GLY A 39 -4.34 8.13 19.39
C GLY A 39 -4.17 7.58 17.98
N PRO A 40 -3.98 8.44 16.98
CA PRO A 40 -3.51 8.00 15.68
C PRO A 40 -2.08 7.45 15.79
N THR A 41 -1.81 6.36 15.07
CA THR A 41 -0.45 5.86 14.90
C THR A 41 0.25 6.73 13.86
N ARG A 42 1.38 7.34 14.24
CA ARG A 42 2.22 8.13 13.33
C ARG A 42 3.35 7.27 12.81
N ILE A 43 3.45 7.17 11.50
CA ILE A 43 4.45 6.37 10.80
C ILE A 43 5.47 7.30 10.15
N PRO A 44 6.72 7.32 10.63
CA PRO A 44 7.79 8.04 9.96
C PRO A 44 8.08 7.39 8.58
N VAL A 45 8.11 8.21 7.54
CA VAL A 45 8.31 7.79 6.15
C VAL A 45 9.65 8.27 5.64
N VAL A 46 10.39 7.42 4.97
CA VAL A 46 11.51 7.82 4.13
C VAL A 46 11.18 7.54 2.66
N VAL A 47 11.42 8.54 1.80
CA VAL A 47 11.22 8.40 0.35
C VAL A 47 12.57 8.31 -0.34
N HIS A 48 12.87 7.15 -0.90
CA HIS A 48 14.08 6.87 -1.68
C HIS A 48 13.80 7.14 -3.16
N VAL A 49 14.18 8.32 -3.66
CA VAL A 49 14.04 8.68 -5.06
C VAL A 49 15.22 8.10 -5.84
N VAL A 50 14.95 7.01 -6.58
CA VAL A 50 15.91 6.37 -7.48
C VAL A 50 15.61 6.81 -8.91
N PHE A 51 16.53 7.52 -9.58
CA PHE A 51 16.24 8.15 -10.86
C PHE A 51 17.35 7.90 -11.89
N ASN A 52 16.96 7.66 -13.15
CA ASN A 52 17.90 7.54 -14.28
C ASN A 52 18.06 8.87 -15.03
N THR A 53 16.99 9.65 -15.16
CA THR A 53 16.98 10.96 -15.83
C THR A 53 16.58 12.06 -14.87
N ALA A 54 16.96 13.32 -15.17
CA ALA A 54 16.63 14.46 -14.32
C ALA A 54 15.12 14.63 -14.11
N SER A 55 14.27 14.28 -15.09
CA SER A 55 12.83 14.37 -14.98
C SER A 55 12.22 13.36 -13.98
N GLN A 56 12.92 12.28 -13.70
CA GLN A 56 12.52 11.25 -12.74
C GLN A 56 12.97 11.56 -11.31
N ASN A 57 13.86 12.56 -11.14
CA ASN A 57 14.22 13.09 -9.85
C ASN A 57 13.10 14.01 -9.35
N ILE A 58 12.02 13.41 -8.88
CA ILE A 58 10.79 14.12 -8.50
C ILE A 58 11.04 15.17 -7.43
N SER A 59 10.26 16.25 -7.46
CA SER A 59 10.42 17.37 -6.50
C SER A 59 9.89 17.03 -5.11
N ASP A 60 10.39 17.76 -4.09
CA ASP A 60 9.88 17.67 -2.72
C ASP A 60 8.37 17.99 -2.67
N ALA A 61 7.90 18.93 -3.51
CA ALA A 61 6.48 19.25 -3.60
C ALA A 61 5.64 18.05 -4.08
N GLN A 62 6.15 17.23 -5.01
CA GLN A 62 5.49 16.01 -5.43
C GLN A 62 5.46 14.98 -4.31
N ILE A 63 6.57 14.85 -3.55
CA ILE A 63 6.66 13.95 -2.39
C ILE A 63 5.69 14.39 -1.29
N THR A 64 5.67 15.66 -0.94
CA THR A 64 4.75 16.22 0.07
C THR A 64 3.29 15.99 -0.33
N SER A 65 2.96 16.18 -1.62
CA SER A 65 1.60 15.92 -2.11
C SER A 65 1.17 14.46 -1.90
N GLN A 66 2.09 13.50 -1.97
CA GLN A 66 1.78 12.09 -1.69
C GLN A 66 1.53 11.85 -0.19
N ILE A 67 2.33 12.44 0.68
CA ILE A 67 2.11 12.33 2.14
C ILE A 67 0.74 12.93 2.52
N ASP A 68 0.37 14.05 1.90
CA ASP A 68 -0.95 14.67 2.09
C ASP A 68 -2.11 13.74 1.62
N VAL A 69 -1.93 13.01 0.53
CA VAL A 69 -2.90 12.02 0.06
C VAL A 69 -3.02 10.87 1.05
N LEU A 70 -1.91 10.26 1.44
CA LEU A 70 -1.92 9.16 2.42
C LEU A 70 -2.66 9.56 3.70
N ASN A 71 -2.37 10.75 4.23
CA ASN A 71 -3.04 11.25 5.44
C ASN A 71 -4.54 11.44 5.25
N LYS A 72 -5.00 11.93 4.11
CA LYS A 72 -6.44 12.10 3.83
C LYS A 72 -7.14 10.76 3.67
N ASP A 73 -6.55 9.85 2.93
CA ASP A 73 -7.14 8.55 2.61
C ASP A 73 -7.26 7.65 3.83
N TYR A 74 -6.16 7.51 4.59
CA TYR A 74 -6.12 6.68 5.79
C TYR A 74 -6.93 7.24 6.96
N ARG A 75 -7.22 8.55 6.94
CA ARG A 75 -8.09 9.22 7.92
C ARG A 75 -9.54 9.37 7.44
N ALA A 76 -9.90 8.81 6.28
CA ALA A 76 -11.22 8.99 5.65
C ALA A 76 -11.61 10.48 5.53
N GLN A 77 -10.64 11.34 5.22
CA GLN A 77 -10.77 12.80 5.06
C GLN A 77 -10.53 13.27 3.63
N ASN A 78 -10.47 12.33 2.69
CA ASN A 78 -10.35 12.61 1.27
C ASN A 78 -11.59 13.36 0.75
N THR A 79 -11.37 14.37 -0.08
CA THR A 79 -12.43 15.28 -0.54
C THR A 79 -13.48 14.62 -1.43
N ASP A 80 -13.14 13.48 -2.01
CA ASP A 80 -13.97 12.67 -2.91
C ASP A 80 -14.73 11.55 -2.20
N ILE A 81 -14.63 11.42 -0.87
CA ILE A 81 -15.35 10.41 -0.08
C ILE A 81 -16.87 10.46 -0.28
N GLY A 82 -17.40 11.59 -0.69
CA GLY A 82 -18.81 11.75 -1.05
C GLY A 82 -19.27 10.89 -2.24
N GLN A 83 -18.33 10.40 -3.07
CA GLN A 83 -18.58 9.52 -4.22
C GLN A 83 -18.89 8.07 -3.81
N VAL A 84 -18.64 7.70 -2.55
CA VAL A 84 -19.00 6.36 -2.04
C VAL A 84 -20.50 6.14 -2.23
N PRO A 85 -20.92 5.05 -2.92
CA PRO A 85 -22.31 4.69 -3.06
C PRO A 85 -23.03 4.61 -1.71
N PRO A 86 -24.30 5.05 -1.61
CA PRO A 86 -25.01 5.11 -0.32
C PRO A 86 -24.99 3.82 0.49
N VAL A 87 -25.02 2.67 -0.18
CA VAL A 87 -24.99 1.35 0.46
C VAL A 87 -23.67 1.04 1.17
N TRP A 88 -22.54 1.60 0.68
CA TRP A 88 -21.20 1.39 1.24
C TRP A 88 -20.83 2.44 2.31
N LYS A 89 -21.50 3.60 2.34
CA LYS A 89 -21.19 4.68 3.32
C LYS A 89 -21.11 4.21 4.78
N PRO A 90 -21.99 3.32 5.28
CA PRO A 90 -21.88 2.82 6.64
C PRO A 90 -20.64 1.98 6.95
N ARG A 91 -19.93 1.52 5.91
CA ARG A 91 -18.72 0.70 6.04
C ARG A 91 -17.42 1.54 6.00
N VAL A 92 -17.50 2.80 5.58
CA VAL A 92 -16.33 3.70 5.56
C VAL A 92 -15.77 3.85 6.97
N ALA A 93 -14.45 3.71 7.09
CA ALA A 93 -13.78 3.81 8.38
C ALA A 93 -12.48 4.62 8.31
N ASP A 94 -12.19 5.33 9.41
CA ASP A 94 -10.92 6.03 9.66
C ASP A 94 -9.94 5.03 10.29
N SER A 95 -8.81 4.75 9.63
CA SER A 95 -7.80 3.83 10.14
C SER A 95 -7.01 4.39 11.32
N ARG A 96 -7.09 5.70 11.56
CA ARG A 96 -6.30 6.41 12.57
C ARG A 96 -4.79 6.26 12.36
N VAL A 97 -4.36 6.14 11.10
CA VAL A 97 -2.94 6.12 10.71
C VAL A 97 -2.59 7.45 10.08
N GLU A 98 -1.47 8.02 10.48
CA GLU A 98 -0.90 9.25 9.96
C GLU A 98 0.54 9.00 9.49
N PHE A 99 0.95 9.68 8.44
CA PHE A 99 2.27 9.55 7.83
C PHE A 99 2.98 10.89 7.88
N GLU A 100 4.27 10.87 8.24
CA GLU A 100 5.09 12.08 8.27
C GLU A 100 6.48 11.76 7.71
N LEU A 101 7.06 12.68 6.95
CA LEU A 101 8.46 12.53 6.52
C LEU A 101 9.37 12.47 7.74
N ALA A 102 10.30 11.53 7.74
CA ALA A 102 11.26 11.35 8.83
C ALA A 102 12.07 12.62 9.05
N THR A 103 12.20 13.04 10.31
CA THR A 103 13.00 14.21 10.72
C THR A 103 14.39 13.85 11.25
N LYS A 104 14.61 12.55 11.49
CA LYS A 104 15.91 11.98 11.86
C LYS A 104 16.22 10.81 10.95
N ASP A 105 17.47 10.69 10.53
CA ASP A 105 17.98 9.53 9.80
C ASP A 105 18.33 8.35 10.74
N PRO A 106 18.77 7.19 10.24
CA PRO A 106 19.13 6.03 11.07
C PRO A 106 20.24 6.32 12.09
N ASP A 107 21.11 7.30 11.83
CA ASP A 107 22.20 7.72 12.71
C ASP A 107 21.76 8.83 13.70
N GLY A 108 20.47 9.22 13.66
CA GLY A 108 19.88 10.23 14.52
C GLY A 108 20.17 11.68 14.07
N GLN A 109 20.73 11.87 12.86
CA GLN A 109 20.98 13.20 12.33
C GLN A 109 19.72 13.82 11.72
N PRO A 110 19.57 15.15 11.72
CA PRO A 110 18.45 15.81 11.06
C PRO A 110 18.37 15.47 9.57
N THR A 111 17.15 15.22 9.08
CA THR A 111 16.86 14.91 7.68
C THR A 111 15.51 15.48 7.26
N ASP A 112 15.26 15.56 5.96
CA ASP A 112 13.96 15.85 5.37
C ASP A 112 13.17 14.58 5.03
N GLY A 113 13.71 13.39 5.37
CA GLY A 113 13.08 12.10 5.05
C GLY A 113 13.17 11.71 3.58
N ILE A 114 14.06 12.34 2.80
CA ILE A 114 14.19 12.08 1.35
C ILE A 114 15.63 11.72 1.03
N THR A 115 15.83 10.61 0.36
CA THR A 115 17.13 10.27 -0.24
C THR A 115 17.04 10.31 -1.76
N ARG A 116 18.17 10.59 -2.45
CA ARG A 116 18.20 10.71 -3.90
C ARG A 116 19.39 9.94 -4.48
N THR A 117 19.08 8.92 -5.30
CA THR A 117 20.08 8.03 -5.90
C THR A 117 19.97 8.07 -7.42
N GLN A 118 21.02 8.55 -8.07
CA GLN A 118 21.11 8.46 -9.53
C GLN A 118 21.56 7.05 -9.94
N THR A 119 20.84 6.43 -10.89
CA THR A 119 21.10 5.08 -11.36
C THR A 119 21.25 5.02 -12.89
N GLN A 120 21.89 3.97 -13.41
CA GLN A 120 21.87 3.62 -14.83
C GLN A 120 20.71 2.69 -15.19
N THR A 121 20.03 2.14 -14.19
CA THR A 121 18.89 1.21 -14.36
C THR A 121 17.65 1.99 -14.78
N LYS A 122 17.05 1.57 -15.91
CA LYS A 122 15.85 2.21 -16.49
C LYS A 122 14.56 1.57 -16.04
N LYS A 123 14.60 0.29 -15.65
CA LYS A 123 13.45 -0.51 -15.22
C LYS A 123 13.89 -1.44 -14.09
N PHE A 124 13.06 -1.57 -13.07
CA PHE A 124 13.28 -2.46 -11.94
C PHE A 124 12.28 -3.63 -11.97
N ASN A 125 12.78 -4.80 -11.61
CA ASN A 125 12.03 -6.05 -11.63
C ASN A 125 11.32 -6.26 -10.29
N THR A 126 10.04 -6.65 -10.32
CA THR A 126 9.25 -6.95 -9.11
C THR A 126 9.74 -8.18 -8.35
N GLN A 127 10.45 -9.11 -9.00
CA GLN A 127 10.85 -10.38 -8.39
C GLN A 127 12.22 -10.36 -7.72
N THR A 128 13.09 -9.40 -8.08
CA THR A 128 14.47 -9.34 -7.55
C THR A 128 14.66 -8.26 -6.48
N ASP A 129 13.68 -7.37 -6.30
CA ASP A 129 13.77 -6.23 -5.37
C ASP A 129 15.01 -5.33 -5.59
N ASP A 130 15.56 -5.30 -6.80
CA ASP A 130 16.81 -4.60 -7.15
C ASP A 130 16.78 -3.10 -6.78
N VAL A 131 15.62 -2.46 -6.82
CA VAL A 131 15.46 -1.06 -6.43
C VAL A 131 15.73 -0.82 -4.94
N LYS A 132 15.63 -1.88 -4.13
CA LYS A 132 15.79 -1.83 -2.67
C LYS A 132 17.24 -2.09 -2.21
N SER A 133 18.20 -2.11 -3.13
CA SER A 133 19.60 -2.27 -2.78
C SER A 133 20.53 -1.35 -3.61
N ALA A 134 21.46 -0.70 -2.92
CA ALA A 134 22.50 0.12 -3.56
C ALA A 134 23.41 -0.71 -4.46
N SER A 135 23.65 -1.98 -4.12
CA SER A 135 24.52 -2.89 -4.90
C SER A 135 23.94 -3.24 -6.29
N THR A 136 22.63 -3.09 -6.48
CA THR A 136 21.90 -3.36 -7.71
C THR A 136 21.40 -2.10 -8.42
N GLY A 137 21.88 -0.93 -7.96
CA GLY A 137 21.55 0.36 -8.56
C GLY A 137 20.31 1.05 -7.98
N GLY A 138 19.80 0.54 -6.87
CA GLY A 138 18.74 1.15 -6.07
C GLY A 138 19.28 1.89 -4.83
N HIS A 139 18.55 1.83 -3.74
CA HIS A 139 18.92 2.40 -2.45
C HIS A 139 18.54 1.42 -1.33
N ASP A 140 19.45 1.21 -0.37
CA ASP A 140 19.23 0.33 0.77
C ASP A 140 18.12 0.88 1.68
N ALA A 141 17.33 -0.01 2.27
CA ALA A 141 16.28 0.36 3.22
C ALA A 141 16.85 1.03 4.49
N TRP A 142 16.11 1.99 5.03
CA TRP A 142 16.28 2.39 6.43
C TRP A 142 15.64 1.34 7.34
N PRO A 143 15.99 1.30 8.66
CA PRO A 143 15.45 0.31 9.59
C PRO A 143 13.93 0.22 9.55
N ALA A 144 13.40 -0.94 9.13
CA ALA A 144 11.97 -1.15 8.88
C ALA A 144 11.12 -1.15 10.16
N ASP A 145 11.74 -1.25 11.32
CA ASP A 145 11.11 -1.10 12.63
C ASP A 145 10.92 0.37 13.06
N LYS A 146 11.48 1.32 12.30
CA LYS A 146 11.40 2.77 12.57
C LYS A 146 10.82 3.58 11.42
N TYR A 147 10.86 3.07 10.20
CA TYR A 147 10.47 3.82 9.01
C TYR A 147 9.66 2.95 8.05
N LEU A 148 8.63 3.53 7.47
CA LEU A 148 8.08 3.04 6.22
C LEU A 148 9.01 3.49 5.09
N ASN A 149 9.65 2.55 4.41
CA ASN A 149 10.46 2.81 3.24
C ASN A 149 9.57 2.88 1.98
N ILE A 150 9.66 3.97 1.24
CA ILE A 150 8.98 4.14 -0.05
C ILE A 150 10.04 4.40 -1.12
N TRP A 151 10.23 3.47 -2.06
CA TRP A 151 11.07 3.68 -3.22
C TRP A 151 10.26 4.24 -4.38
N VAL A 152 10.70 5.36 -4.92
CA VAL A 152 10.15 5.94 -6.14
C VAL A 152 11.16 5.76 -7.25
N CYS A 153 10.78 5.07 -8.34
CA CYS A 153 11.73 4.62 -9.35
C CYS A 153 11.26 4.91 -10.79
N PRO A 154 12.15 4.77 -11.81
CA PRO A 154 11.86 5.09 -13.20
C PRO A 154 10.68 4.30 -13.77
N GLN A 155 10.73 2.98 -13.69
CA GLN A 155 9.72 2.07 -14.18
C GLN A 155 9.81 0.73 -13.47
N ILE A 156 8.68 0.08 -13.28
CA ILE A 156 8.57 -1.24 -12.68
C ILE A 156 8.00 -2.20 -13.74
N PHE A 157 8.51 -3.43 -13.78
CA PHE A 157 7.99 -4.46 -14.70
C PHE A 157 7.97 -5.83 -14.03
N ASP A 158 7.03 -6.67 -14.47
CA ASP A 158 7.03 -8.09 -14.16
C ASP A 158 7.78 -8.84 -15.27
N PRO A 159 8.80 -9.66 -14.97
CA PRO A 159 9.50 -10.47 -15.97
C PRO A 159 8.59 -11.45 -16.71
N GLN A 160 7.46 -11.85 -16.12
CA GLN A 160 6.48 -12.76 -16.74
C GLN A 160 5.57 -12.01 -17.73
N ASP A 161 5.37 -10.71 -17.55
CA ASP A 161 4.68 -9.82 -18.48
C ASP A 161 5.42 -8.49 -18.64
N PRO A 162 6.56 -8.47 -19.37
CA PRO A 162 7.42 -7.29 -19.48
C PRO A 162 6.81 -6.17 -20.32
N THR A 163 5.66 -6.38 -20.94
CA THR A 163 4.95 -5.38 -21.74
C THR A 163 4.00 -4.54 -20.89
N ASN A 164 3.59 -5.04 -19.71
CA ASN A 164 2.71 -4.35 -18.79
C ASN A 164 3.54 -3.52 -17.78
N GLU A 165 3.25 -2.24 -17.67
CA GLU A 165 3.86 -1.36 -16.67
C GLU A 165 3.16 -1.57 -15.33
N ILE A 166 3.94 -1.98 -14.32
CA ILE A 166 3.47 -2.11 -12.95
C ILE A 166 3.51 -0.73 -12.29
N LEU A 167 2.40 -0.31 -11.68
CA LEU A 167 2.30 1.00 -11.04
C LEU A 167 3.08 1.05 -9.72
N GLY A 168 2.98 -0.01 -8.93
CA GLY A 168 3.64 -0.19 -7.65
C GLY A 168 3.61 -1.64 -7.20
N TYR A 169 4.31 -1.92 -6.11
CA TYR A 169 4.20 -3.17 -5.37
C TYR A 169 4.65 -2.99 -3.92
N ALA A 170 4.18 -3.84 -3.04
CA ALA A 170 4.50 -3.82 -1.62
C ALA A 170 5.03 -5.15 -1.12
N GLN A 171 5.75 -5.12 -0.01
CA GLN A 171 6.01 -6.28 0.81
C GLN A 171 4.98 -6.34 1.94
N PHE A 172 4.28 -7.48 2.03
CA PHE A 172 3.40 -7.74 3.17
C PHE A 172 4.19 -7.90 4.47
N PRO A 173 3.56 -7.67 5.66
CA PRO A 173 4.24 -7.83 6.94
C PRO A 173 4.78 -9.24 7.15
N GLY A 174 5.88 -9.36 7.89
CA GLY A 174 6.55 -10.64 8.21
C GLY A 174 7.66 -11.05 7.24
N GLY A 175 7.94 -10.25 6.20
CA GLY A 175 9.05 -10.47 5.28
C GLY A 175 10.39 -9.92 5.79
N PRO A 176 11.48 -10.08 4.98
CA PRO A 176 12.81 -9.57 5.32
C PRO A 176 12.81 -8.05 5.53
N ALA A 177 13.50 -7.58 6.57
CA ALA A 177 13.52 -6.16 6.93
C ALA A 177 14.22 -5.29 5.88
N GLU A 178 15.22 -5.83 5.21
CA GLU A 178 16.01 -5.15 4.17
C GLU A 178 15.22 -4.85 2.89
N THR A 179 14.07 -5.49 2.71
CA THR A 179 13.18 -5.26 1.56
C THR A 179 11.79 -4.77 1.98
N ASP A 180 11.59 -4.46 3.27
CA ASP A 180 10.30 -4.04 3.79
C ASP A 180 9.93 -2.62 3.37
N GLY A 181 8.77 -2.47 2.76
CA GLY A 181 8.22 -1.21 2.28
C GLY A 181 7.48 -1.35 0.95
N VAL A 182 7.33 -0.22 0.26
CA VAL A 182 6.58 -0.11 -0.99
C VAL A 182 7.43 0.51 -2.10
N VAL A 183 7.19 0.11 -3.34
CA VAL A 183 7.86 0.62 -4.54
C VAL A 183 6.82 1.18 -5.49
N ILE A 184 7.03 2.39 -6.02
CA ILE A 184 6.07 3.07 -6.88
C ILE A 184 6.81 3.72 -8.05
N GLY A 185 6.25 3.59 -9.25
CA GLY A 185 6.75 4.32 -10.42
C GLY A 185 6.55 5.84 -10.25
N HIS A 186 7.55 6.65 -10.62
CA HIS A 186 7.51 8.11 -10.41
C HIS A 186 6.28 8.80 -11.04
N ARG A 187 5.68 8.18 -12.07
CA ARG A 187 4.47 8.68 -12.75
C ARG A 187 3.18 8.41 -11.98
N PHE A 188 3.22 7.60 -10.93
CA PHE A 188 2.08 7.13 -10.14
C PHE A 188 2.20 7.53 -8.67
N PHE A 189 3.08 8.50 -8.39
CA PHE A 189 3.39 8.98 -7.05
C PHE A 189 3.04 10.46 -6.92
N GLY A 190 2.24 10.83 -5.93
CA GLY A 190 1.79 12.20 -5.69
C GLY A 190 0.72 12.70 -6.66
N THR A 191 0.47 14.02 -6.61
CA THR A 191 -0.60 14.66 -7.38
C THR A 191 -0.10 15.77 -8.31
N THR A 192 1.21 15.99 -8.35
CA THR A 192 1.85 17.06 -9.14
C THR A 192 3.10 16.52 -9.85
N GLY A 193 3.79 17.38 -10.57
CA GLY A 193 5.08 17.03 -11.19
C GLY A 193 4.94 15.98 -12.30
N THR A 194 5.50 14.80 -12.09
CA THR A 194 5.48 13.71 -13.10
C THR A 194 4.24 12.82 -12.98
N ALA A 195 3.40 13.01 -11.96
CA ALA A 195 2.17 12.23 -11.78
C ALA A 195 1.28 12.34 -13.04
N ALA A 196 0.82 11.20 -13.57
CA ALA A 196 0.16 11.10 -14.86
C ALA A 196 -1.20 10.39 -14.77
N ALA A 197 -2.24 11.04 -15.34
CA ALA A 197 -3.57 10.44 -15.41
C ALA A 197 -3.54 9.09 -16.16
N PRO A 198 -4.39 8.12 -15.78
CA PRO A 198 -5.47 8.23 -14.78
C PRO A 198 -5.04 7.97 -13.33
N PHE A 199 -3.74 7.77 -13.05
CA PHE A 199 -3.16 7.40 -11.75
C PHE A 199 -2.37 8.56 -11.14
N ASN A 200 -2.97 9.76 -11.11
CA ASN A 200 -2.31 11.00 -10.70
C ASN A 200 -2.94 11.68 -9.47
N LEU A 201 -3.71 10.92 -8.68
CA LEU A 201 -4.26 11.38 -7.41
C LEU A 201 -3.59 10.71 -6.20
N GLY A 202 -2.50 9.95 -6.43
CA GLY A 202 -1.69 9.31 -5.39
C GLY A 202 -2.26 8.02 -4.82
N ARG A 203 -3.28 7.44 -5.46
CA ARG A 203 -3.97 6.25 -4.94
C ARG A 203 -3.18 4.97 -5.09
N THR A 204 -2.21 4.92 -6.01
CA THR A 204 -1.25 3.81 -6.08
C THR A 204 -0.52 3.65 -4.74
N ALA A 205 -0.01 4.73 -4.16
CA ALA A 205 0.66 4.64 -2.86
C ALA A 205 -0.30 4.24 -1.73
N THR A 206 -1.53 4.74 -1.74
CA THR A 206 -2.57 4.34 -0.78
C THR A 206 -2.84 2.84 -0.86
N HIS A 207 -2.95 2.28 -2.07
CA HIS A 207 -3.11 0.85 -2.32
C HIS A 207 -1.92 0.03 -1.80
N GLU A 208 -0.69 0.40 -2.18
CA GLU A 208 0.52 -0.35 -1.80
C GLU A 208 0.76 -0.31 -0.28
N VAL A 209 0.52 0.80 0.37
CA VAL A 209 0.58 0.90 1.84
C VAL A 209 -0.52 0.06 2.50
N GLY A 210 -1.67 -0.12 1.85
CA GLY A 210 -2.69 -1.09 2.26
C GLY A 210 -2.14 -2.52 2.35
N HIS A 211 -1.41 -2.97 1.32
CA HIS A 211 -0.71 -4.26 1.35
C HIS A 211 0.38 -4.33 2.44
N TRP A 212 1.16 -3.26 2.60
CA TRP A 212 2.15 -3.15 3.66
C TRP A 212 1.51 -3.27 5.06
N LEU A 213 0.23 -2.86 5.21
CA LEU A 213 -0.60 -3.01 6.41
C LEU A 213 -1.49 -4.27 6.40
N ASN A 214 -1.17 -5.27 5.57
CA ASN A 214 -1.83 -6.59 5.52
C ASN A 214 -3.18 -6.64 4.79
N LEU A 215 -3.55 -5.69 3.98
CA LEU A 215 -4.74 -5.80 3.15
C LEU A 215 -4.46 -6.60 1.87
N ARG A 216 -5.43 -7.40 1.45
CA ARG A 216 -5.44 -8.11 0.17
C ARG A 216 -6.33 -7.37 -0.83
N HIS A 217 -6.22 -7.73 -2.10
CA HIS A 217 -7.17 -7.28 -3.09
C HIS A 217 -8.57 -7.80 -2.79
N ILE A 218 -9.59 -6.97 -3.01
CA ILE A 218 -10.98 -7.30 -2.64
C ILE A 218 -11.57 -8.51 -3.38
N TRP A 219 -10.96 -8.95 -4.50
CA TRP A 219 -11.37 -10.17 -5.23
C TRP A 219 -10.62 -11.43 -4.78
N GLY A 220 -9.69 -11.32 -3.84
CA GLY A 220 -8.98 -12.47 -3.24
C GLY A 220 -7.96 -13.16 -4.14
N ASP A 221 -7.60 -12.56 -5.28
CA ASP A 221 -6.55 -13.02 -6.21
C ASP A 221 -6.74 -14.45 -6.74
N ASP A 222 -7.97 -14.86 -7.04
CA ASP A 222 -8.33 -16.20 -7.53
C ASP A 222 -8.52 -16.29 -9.06
N ASP A 223 -7.84 -15.42 -9.82
CA ASP A 223 -7.80 -15.40 -11.29
C ASP A 223 -9.18 -15.30 -11.97
N GLY A 224 -10.11 -14.59 -11.36
CA GLY A 224 -11.46 -14.37 -11.90
C GLY A 224 -12.50 -15.38 -11.44
N GLY A 225 -12.17 -16.21 -10.46
CA GLY A 225 -13.13 -17.07 -9.75
C GLY A 225 -13.99 -16.28 -8.77
N CYS A 226 -14.87 -16.98 -8.05
CA CYS A 226 -15.65 -16.39 -6.96
C CYS A 226 -15.37 -17.09 -5.62
N SER A 227 -14.27 -17.80 -5.54
CA SER A 227 -13.82 -18.56 -4.36
C SER A 227 -12.74 -17.86 -3.56
N GLY A 228 -12.09 -16.87 -4.16
CA GLY A 228 -11.09 -16.04 -3.48
C GLY A 228 -11.70 -15.20 -2.36
N SER A 229 -10.87 -14.84 -1.40
CA SER A 229 -11.27 -13.97 -0.28
C SER A 229 -10.12 -13.06 0.10
N ASP A 230 -10.42 -11.80 0.33
CA ASP A 230 -9.50 -10.84 0.93
C ASP A 230 -9.41 -10.98 2.46
N LEU A 231 -10.16 -11.93 3.03
CA LEU A 231 -10.27 -12.21 4.46
C LEU A 231 -10.83 -11.02 5.24
N VAL A 232 -11.79 -10.30 4.65
CA VAL A 232 -12.52 -9.18 5.27
C VAL A 232 -14.02 -9.39 5.05
N ALA A 233 -14.78 -9.47 6.15
CA ALA A 233 -16.19 -9.85 6.09
C ALA A 233 -17.10 -8.75 5.51
N ASP A 234 -16.69 -7.48 5.57
CA ASP A 234 -17.50 -6.36 5.12
C ASP A 234 -17.16 -5.86 3.70
N THR A 235 -16.25 -6.54 2.98
CA THR A 235 -16.03 -6.39 1.55
C THR A 235 -16.79 -7.50 0.81
N PRO A 236 -17.66 -7.19 -0.17
CA PRO A 236 -18.28 -8.22 -0.98
C PRO A 236 -17.24 -8.95 -1.81
N ASN A 237 -17.42 -10.27 -1.94
CA ASN A 237 -16.57 -11.06 -2.85
C ASN A 237 -16.78 -10.60 -4.30
N ALA A 238 -15.71 -10.24 -4.99
CA ALA A 238 -15.70 -9.80 -6.38
C ALA A 238 -15.06 -10.85 -7.29
N GLY A 239 -15.49 -10.94 -8.55
CA GLY A 239 -15.01 -11.95 -9.50
C GLY A 239 -13.66 -11.65 -10.12
N GLY A 240 -13.09 -10.48 -9.85
CA GLY A 240 -11.81 -10.03 -10.37
C GLY A 240 -11.61 -8.52 -10.16
N PRO A 241 -10.48 -7.97 -10.58
CA PRO A 241 -10.22 -6.54 -10.47
C PRO A 241 -11.16 -5.74 -11.38
N ASN A 242 -11.60 -4.61 -10.89
CA ASN A 242 -12.28 -3.61 -11.71
C ASN A 242 -11.25 -2.60 -12.26
N PHE A 243 -11.44 -2.15 -13.50
CA PHE A 243 -10.57 -1.20 -14.17
C PHE A 243 -11.33 0.04 -14.64
N GLY A 244 -10.62 1.13 -14.86
CA GLY A 244 -11.20 2.39 -15.31
C GLY A 244 -12.10 3.00 -14.22
N THR A 245 -13.32 3.40 -14.60
CA THR A 245 -14.32 3.97 -13.68
C THR A 245 -15.64 3.23 -13.87
N PRO A 246 -15.87 2.13 -13.14
CA PRO A 246 -17.10 1.35 -13.26
C PRO A 246 -18.33 2.16 -12.88
N THR A 247 -19.49 1.75 -13.42
CA THR A 247 -20.79 2.31 -13.03
C THR A 247 -21.42 1.45 -11.95
N PHE A 248 -21.88 2.08 -10.87
CA PHE A 248 -22.57 1.38 -9.79
C PHE A 248 -24.04 1.02 -10.18
N PRO A 249 -24.50 -0.21 -9.86
CA PRO A 249 -23.74 -1.34 -9.33
C PRO A 249 -22.99 -2.11 -10.42
N SER A 250 -21.79 -2.64 -10.10
CA SER A 250 -21.07 -3.63 -10.89
C SER A 250 -21.21 -4.96 -10.20
N VAL A 251 -21.95 -5.91 -10.78
CA VAL A 251 -22.34 -7.17 -10.11
C VAL A 251 -21.56 -8.34 -10.69
N THR A 252 -20.76 -8.99 -9.86
CA THR A 252 -20.09 -10.25 -10.14
C THR A 252 -20.38 -11.24 -9.00
N CYS A 253 -19.94 -12.48 -9.07
CA CYS A 253 -20.01 -13.46 -7.97
C CYS A 253 -21.35 -13.55 -7.22
N MET A 254 -22.46 -13.25 -7.86
CA MET A 254 -23.80 -13.21 -7.24
C MET A 254 -23.88 -12.26 -6.02
N ASN A 255 -23.05 -11.21 -5.97
CA ASN A 255 -22.98 -10.23 -4.90
C ASN A 255 -24.01 -9.08 -5.05
N GLY A 256 -25.03 -9.27 -5.90
CA GLY A 256 -26.13 -8.33 -6.03
C GLY A 256 -26.98 -8.23 -4.75
N PRO A 257 -27.73 -7.12 -4.58
CA PRO A 257 -27.89 -6.02 -5.55
C PRO A 257 -26.74 -5.00 -5.55
N ASP A 258 -25.85 -5.00 -4.55
CA ASP A 258 -24.88 -3.92 -4.29
C ASP A 258 -23.62 -4.08 -5.15
N GLY A 259 -23.26 -5.29 -5.53
CA GLY A 259 -22.14 -5.57 -6.42
C GLY A 259 -20.77 -5.45 -5.80
N ASP A 260 -19.75 -5.34 -6.66
CA ASP A 260 -18.35 -5.19 -6.31
C ASP A 260 -18.11 -3.82 -5.66
N MET A 261 -17.29 -3.79 -4.62
CA MET A 261 -16.91 -2.53 -3.97
C MET A 261 -15.76 -1.85 -4.71
N PHE A 262 -15.92 -1.61 -6.00
CA PHE A 262 -14.90 -1.05 -6.89
C PHE A 262 -14.37 0.34 -6.47
N VAL A 263 -15.03 0.99 -5.50
CA VAL A 263 -14.58 2.25 -4.89
C VAL A 263 -13.58 2.05 -3.76
N ASN A 264 -13.23 0.80 -3.44
CA ASN A 264 -12.27 0.45 -2.39
C ASN A 264 -10.83 0.70 -2.89
N TYR A 265 -9.96 1.21 -2.01
CA TYR A 265 -8.55 1.41 -2.34
C TYR A 265 -7.79 0.12 -2.71
N MET A 266 -8.33 -1.06 -2.36
CA MET A 266 -7.73 -2.36 -2.70
C MET A 266 -8.30 -2.98 -3.98
N ASP A 267 -8.97 -2.20 -4.83
CA ASP A 267 -9.31 -2.57 -6.22
C ASP A 267 -8.30 -1.93 -7.21
N TYR A 268 -8.51 -2.12 -8.53
CA TYR A 268 -7.66 -1.63 -9.62
C TYR A 268 -8.34 -0.57 -10.50
N THR A 269 -9.33 0.13 -9.97
CA THR A 269 -9.96 1.25 -10.67
C THR A 269 -8.98 2.42 -10.82
N ASP A 270 -9.28 3.34 -11.74
CA ASP A 270 -8.55 4.61 -11.82
C ASP A 270 -8.58 5.34 -10.48
N ASP A 271 -7.56 6.14 -10.17
CA ASP A 271 -7.42 6.87 -8.89
C ASP A 271 -8.70 7.62 -8.48
N LYS A 272 -9.42 8.21 -9.43
CA LYS A 272 -10.69 8.93 -9.18
C LYS A 272 -11.83 8.00 -8.75
N GLY A 273 -11.70 6.70 -8.90
CA GLY A 273 -12.68 5.69 -8.50
C GLY A 273 -12.42 5.12 -7.11
N MET A 274 -11.20 5.23 -6.60
CA MET A 274 -10.76 4.69 -5.30
C MET A 274 -10.94 5.72 -4.21
N VAL A 275 -11.84 5.51 -3.23
CA VAL A 275 -12.20 6.55 -2.26
C VAL A 275 -12.39 6.08 -0.82
N MET A 276 -12.25 4.77 -0.50
CA MET A 276 -12.52 4.28 0.85
C MET A 276 -11.75 3.02 1.23
N PHE A 277 -11.54 2.87 2.54
CA PHE A 277 -11.35 1.60 3.24
C PHE A 277 -12.60 1.26 4.05
N THR A 278 -12.82 -0.04 4.29
CA THR A 278 -13.89 -0.53 5.17
C THR A 278 -13.42 -0.67 6.62
N ARG A 279 -14.39 -0.85 7.55
CA ARG A 279 -14.10 -1.12 8.95
C ARG A 279 -13.30 -2.41 9.14
N GLY A 280 -13.67 -3.51 8.46
CA GLY A 280 -12.94 -4.77 8.54
C GLY A 280 -11.50 -4.64 8.03
N GLN A 281 -11.28 -3.85 6.99
CA GLN A 281 -9.92 -3.52 6.54
C GLN A 281 -9.15 -2.72 7.60
N VAL A 282 -9.79 -1.76 8.27
CA VAL A 282 -9.18 -1.01 9.37
C VAL A 282 -8.83 -1.92 10.55
N ASP A 283 -9.69 -2.88 10.90
CA ASP A 283 -9.41 -3.85 11.96
C ASP A 283 -8.18 -4.73 11.62
N ARG A 284 -8.02 -5.16 10.36
CA ARG A 284 -6.81 -5.86 9.90
C ARG A 284 -5.55 -5.00 9.96
N MET A 285 -5.63 -3.73 9.55
CA MET A 285 -4.51 -2.79 9.69
C MET A 285 -4.15 -2.58 11.16
N ALA A 286 -5.14 -2.45 12.04
CA ALA A 286 -4.94 -2.31 13.48
C ALA A 286 -4.24 -3.54 14.09
N ALA A 287 -4.70 -4.75 13.76
CA ALA A 287 -4.07 -5.99 14.18
C ALA A 287 -2.58 -6.06 13.78
N THR A 288 -2.25 -5.63 12.56
CA THR A 288 -0.88 -5.57 12.07
C THR A 288 -0.03 -4.58 12.84
N LEU A 289 -0.56 -3.39 13.12
CA LEU A 289 0.13 -2.34 13.88
C LEU A 289 0.29 -2.73 15.36
N ASP A 290 -0.61 -3.51 15.92
CA ASP A 290 -0.52 -3.95 17.32
C ASP A 290 0.34 -5.22 17.50
N SER A 291 0.77 -5.86 16.40
CA SER A 291 1.60 -7.06 16.41
C SER A 291 2.92 -6.86 15.65
N PHE A 292 2.96 -7.20 14.38
CA PHE A 292 4.19 -7.24 13.57
C PHE A 292 4.81 -5.87 13.25
N ARG A 293 4.02 -4.79 13.37
CA ARG A 293 4.48 -3.40 13.23
C ARG A 293 4.31 -2.60 14.52
N SER A 294 4.33 -3.28 15.66
CA SER A 294 4.10 -2.67 16.98
C SER A 294 5.18 -1.64 17.38
N SER A 295 6.32 -1.65 16.72
CA SER A 295 7.37 -0.62 16.90
C SER A 295 6.89 0.80 16.57
N PHE A 296 5.85 0.94 15.73
CA PHE A 296 5.24 2.25 15.44
C PHE A 296 4.23 2.69 16.52
N ASN A 297 3.88 1.82 17.47
CA ASN A 297 2.96 2.16 18.56
C ASN A 297 3.73 2.85 19.69
N GLY A 298 3.62 4.15 19.81
CA GLY A 298 4.27 4.93 20.87
C GLY A 298 5.60 5.56 20.49
N SER A 299 5.99 5.52 19.24
CA SER A 299 7.17 6.20 18.71
C SER A 299 6.79 7.59 18.18
N GLY A 300 6.50 8.53 19.10
CA GLY A 300 6.83 9.91 18.80
C GLY A 300 8.34 10.07 19.00
N PRO A 301 9.06 10.82 18.17
CA PRO A 301 10.49 11.07 18.31
C PRO A 301 10.82 11.73 19.63
#